data_abb4a034c0bdea2ab84b156ec18f46f8
#
_entry.id   abb4a034c0bdea2ab84b156ec18f46f8
#
_cell.length_a   1.000
_cell.length_b   1.000
_cell.length_c   1.000
_cell.angle_alpha   90.00
_cell.angle_beta   90.00
_cell.angle_gamma   90.00
#
_symmetry.space_group_name_H-M   'P 1'
#
loop_
_entity.id
_entity.type
_entity.pdbx_description
1 polymer ?
#
loop_
_entity_poly.entity_id
_entity_poly.type
_entity_poly.pdbx_seq_one_letter_code
_entity_poly.pdbx_strand_id
1 'polypeptide(L)'
;MINKIKILTVLATMIIMSSFTNKDADEFIGTYGVSQSDISQIKLTINSDHTFYYQDFSNTDNKIITEGTWTQKGIKVFLKDNTSGKKFHNVWTFVENGQIAKSRKGLTYYRLCKIDG
;
A
#
# COMPACT_ATOMS: atom_id res chain seq x y z
N MET A 1 -12.96 36.09 22.17
CA MET A 1 -13.68 35.88 20.90
C MET A 1 -12.76 35.87 19.70
N ILE A 2 -11.92 36.88 19.52
CA ILE A 2 -11.03 36.97 18.36
C ILE A 2 -10.05 35.79 18.31
N ASN A 3 -9.53 35.38 19.47
CA ASN A 3 -8.58 34.26 19.54
C ASN A 3 -9.23 32.93 19.16
N LYS A 4 -10.51 32.73 19.48
CA LYS A 4 -11.23 31.51 19.11
C LYS A 4 -11.41 31.39 17.60
N ILE A 5 -11.67 32.53 16.95
CA ILE A 5 -11.84 32.57 15.49
C ILE A 5 -10.53 32.18 14.79
N LYS A 6 -9.38 32.67 15.27
CA LYS A 6 -8.08 32.37 14.71
C LYS A 6 -7.76 30.86 14.84
N ILE A 7 -8.08 30.29 15.99
CA ILE A 7 -7.82 28.85 16.23
C ILE A 7 -8.68 28.00 15.29
N LEU A 8 -9.93 28.35 15.09
CA LEU A 8 -10.83 27.62 14.18
C LEU A 8 -10.34 27.67 12.74
N THR A 9 -9.81 28.82 12.29
CA THR A 9 -9.28 28.94 10.93
C THR A 9 -8.09 28.02 10.71
N VAL A 10 -7.17 27.95 11.67
CA VAL A 10 -6.00 27.09 11.57
C VAL A 10 -6.42 25.63 11.53
N LEU A 11 -7.35 25.22 12.38
CA LEU A 11 -7.84 23.84 12.40
C LEU A 11 -8.51 23.45 11.09
N ALA A 12 -9.30 24.34 10.50
CA ALA A 12 -9.95 24.09 9.22
C ALA A 12 -8.93 23.86 8.11
N THR A 13 -7.85 24.65 8.09
CA THR A 13 -6.79 24.49 7.11
C THR A 13 -6.12 23.12 7.24
N MET A 14 -5.84 22.67 8.45
CA MET A 14 -5.22 21.37 8.68
C MET A 14 -6.12 20.22 8.24
N ILE A 15 -7.42 20.32 8.48
CA ILE A 15 -8.39 19.31 8.06
C ILE A 15 -8.42 19.19 6.54
N ILE A 16 -8.36 20.30 5.81
CA ILE A 16 -8.35 20.27 4.34
C ILE A 16 -7.12 19.54 3.83
N MET A 17 -5.95 19.79 4.38
CA MET A 17 -4.72 19.10 3.99
C MET A 17 -4.79 17.62 4.28
N SER A 18 -5.35 17.23 5.41
CA SER A 18 -5.53 15.83 5.77
C SER A 18 -6.47 15.12 4.79
N SER A 19 -7.52 15.80 4.34
CA SER A 19 -8.47 15.23 3.39
C SER A 19 -7.80 14.89 2.05
N PHE A 20 -6.92 15.74 1.55
CA PHE A 20 -6.18 15.45 0.32
C PHE A 20 -5.31 14.21 0.45
N THR A 21 -4.59 14.09 1.56
CA THR A 21 -3.72 12.93 1.81
C THR A 21 -4.54 11.64 1.88
N ASN A 22 -5.67 11.67 2.59
CA ASN A 22 -6.52 10.49 2.76
C ASN A 22 -7.15 10.03 1.45
N LYS A 23 -7.51 10.97 0.59
CA LYS A 23 -8.12 10.63 -0.70
C LYS A 23 -7.17 9.83 -1.58
N ASP A 24 -5.90 10.23 -1.64
CA ASP A 24 -4.91 9.51 -2.44
C ASP A 24 -4.63 8.11 -1.87
N ALA A 25 -4.63 7.97 -0.54
CA ALA A 25 -4.40 6.69 0.11
C ALA A 25 -5.52 5.70 -0.17
N ASP A 26 -6.77 6.15 -0.23
CA ASP A 26 -7.92 5.29 -0.46
C ASP A 26 -7.85 4.55 -1.81
N GLU A 27 -7.21 5.15 -2.80
CA GLU A 27 -7.06 4.51 -4.11
C GLU A 27 -6.18 3.26 -4.06
N PHE A 28 -5.29 3.16 -3.08
CA PHE A 28 -4.36 2.05 -2.96
C PHE A 28 -4.90 0.90 -2.13
N ILE A 29 -5.97 1.11 -1.39
CA ILE A 29 -6.54 0.09 -0.53
C ILE A 29 -7.19 -1.00 -1.39
N GLY A 30 -6.88 -2.26 -1.10
CA GLY A 30 -7.42 -3.40 -1.83
C GLY A 30 -6.44 -4.54 -1.90
N THR A 31 -6.80 -5.55 -2.67
CA THR A 31 -5.99 -6.75 -2.87
C THR A 31 -5.53 -6.82 -4.32
N TYR A 32 -4.26 -7.15 -4.49
CA TYR A 32 -3.58 -7.18 -5.80
C TYR A 32 -2.98 -8.56 -6.03
N GLY A 33 -3.04 -9.03 -7.26
CA GLY A 33 -2.49 -10.32 -7.65
C GLY A 33 -2.08 -10.34 -9.12
N VAL A 34 -1.44 -11.45 -9.53
CA VAL A 34 -0.98 -11.61 -10.91
C VAL A 34 -2.18 -11.73 -11.86
N SER A 35 -3.17 -12.53 -11.46
CA SER A 35 -4.42 -12.67 -12.18
C SER A 35 -5.48 -13.20 -11.21
N GLN A 36 -6.75 -13.11 -11.62
CA GLN A 36 -7.83 -13.65 -10.77
C GLN A 36 -7.75 -15.17 -10.62
N SER A 37 -7.20 -15.86 -11.61
CA SER A 37 -7.10 -17.31 -11.58
C SER A 37 -5.88 -17.81 -10.81
N ASP A 38 -4.88 -16.96 -10.55
CA ASP A 38 -3.61 -17.38 -9.94
C ASP A 38 -3.18 -16.42 -8.82
N ILE A 39 -4.12 -15.94 -8.05
CA ILE A 39 -3.88 -14.98 -6.98
C ILE A 39 -3.16 -15.60 -5.79
N SER A 40 -3.14 -16.94 -5.71
CA SER A 40 -2.50 -17.63 -4.58
C SER A 40 -0.98 -17.55 -4.62
N GLN A 41 -0.38 -17.33 -5.79
CA GLN A 41 1.07 -17.27 -5.90
C GLN A 41 1.64 -15.96 -5.35
N ILE A 42 1.17 -14.83 -5.84
CA ILE A 42 1.61 -13.52 -5.35
C ILE A 42 0.38 -12.69 -5.02
N LYS A 43 0.31 -12.24 -3.79
CA LYS A 43 -0.83 -11.47 -3.30
C LYS A 43 -0.35 -10.36 -2.38
N LEU A 44 -0.80 -9.15 -2.66
CA LEU A 44 -0.53 -7.98 -1.82
C LEU A 44 -1.87 -7.37 -1.41
N THR A 45 -2.09 -7.24 -0.12
CA THR A 45 -3.28 -6.59 0.42
C THR A 45 -2.88 -5.34 1.18
N ILE A 46 -3.46 -4.20 0.81
CA ILE A 46 -3.26 -2.92 1.47
C ILE A 46 -4.55 -2.59 2.21
N ASN A 47 -4.47 -2.51 3.53
CA ASN A 47 -5.63 -2.30 4.40
C ASN A 47 -5.74 -0.83 4.83
N SER A 48 -6.97 -0.39 5.09
CA SER A 48 -7.25 1.00 5.48
C SER A 48 -6.68 1.36 6.85
N ASP A 49 -6.37 0.38 7.69
CA ASP A 49 -5.77 0.61 9.01
C ASP A 49 -4.24 0.71 8.98
N HIS A 50 -3.66 0.90 7.78
CA HIS A 50 -2.22 1.00 7.54
C HIS A 50 -1.47 -0.30 7.77
N THR A 51 -2.16 -1.44 7.74
CA THR A 51 -1.50 -2.74 7.74
C THR A 51 -1.48 -3.31 6.33
N PHE A 52 -0.58 -4.27 6.11
CA PHE A 52 -0.53 -4.99 4.85
C PHE A 52 -0.35 -6.48 5.09
N TYR A 53 -0.72 -7.26 4.07
CA TYR A 53 -0.40 -8.68 3.98
C TYR A 53 0.26 -8.92 2.62
N TYR A 54 1.37 -9.66 2.61
CA TYR A 54 2.07 -10.00 1.38
C TYR A 54 2.43 -11.46 1.38
N GLN A 55 2.13 -12.16 0.29
CA GLN A 55 2.59 -13.52 0.07
C GLN A 55 3.21 -13.64 -1.31
N ASP A 56 4.22 -14.47 -1.41
CA ASP A 56 4.88 -14.78 -2.67
C ASP A 56 5.25 -16.25 -2.65
N PHE A 57 4.48 -17.06 -3.38
CA PHE A 57 4.69 -18.50 -3.49
C PHE A 57 5.27 -18.88 -4.85
N SER A 58 5.81 -17.92 -5.59
CA SER A 58 6.38 -18.16 -6.91
C SER A 58 7.58 -19.12 -6.85
N ASN A 59 8.29 -19.12 -5.73
CA ASN A 59 9.35 -20.09 -5.47
C ASN A 59 8.85 -21.06 -4.41
N THR A 60 8.60 -22.31 -4.79
CA THR A 60 8.05 -23.31 -3.89
C THR A 60 9.01 -23.69 -2.76
N ASP A 61 10.33 -23.52 -2.99
CA ASP A 61 11.32 -23.81 -1.99
C ASP A 61 11.55 -22.65 -1.01
N ASN A 62 11.03 -21.47 -1.34
CA ASN A 62 11.21 -20.29 -0.50
C ASN A 62 9.93 -19.44 -0.54
N LYS A 63 8.89 -19.93 0.09
CA LYS A 63 7.62 -19.21 0.17
C LYS A 63 7.75 -18.04 1.16
N ILE A 64 7.23 -16.90 0.77
CA ILE A 64 7.27 -15.69 1.59
C ILE A 64 5.86 -15.34 2.04
N ILE A 65 5.70 -15.16 3.34
CA ILE A 65 4.49 -14.56 3.93
C ILE A 65 4.98 -13.52 4.92
N THR A 66 4.50 -12.29 4.79
CA THR A 66 4.86 -11.25 5.73
C THR A 66 3.70 -10.29 5.95
N GLU A 67 3.63 -9.72 7.14
CA GLU A 67 2.65 -8.75 7.56
C GLU A 67 3.34 -7.62 8.26
N GLY A 68 2.70 -6.45 8.29
CA GLY A 68 3.26 -5.30 8.96
C GLY A 68 2.44 -4.06 8.65
N THR A 69 3.13 -2.93 8.55
CA THR A 69 2.50 -1.63 8.32
C THR A 69 3.01 -1.02 7.03
N TRP A 70 2.20 -0.12 6.46
CA TRP A 70 2.59 0.58 5.25
C TRP A 70 2.52 2.08 5.44
N THR A 71 3.36 2.79 4.69
CA THR A 71 3.33 4.24 4.57
C THR A 71 3.30 4.61 3.09
N GLN A 72 2.83 5.81 2.80
CA GLN A 72 2.65 6.29 1.43
C GLN A 72 3.47 7.54 1.21
N LYS A 73 4.06 7.64 0.02
CA LYS A 73 4.68 8.87 -0.45
C LYS A 73 4.37 9.02 -1.94
N GLY A 74 3.43 9.92 -2.26
CA GLY A 74 2.93 10.05 -3.62
C GLY A 74 2.26 8.76 -4.09
N ILE A 75 2.72 8.21 -5.21
CA ILE A 75 2.20 6.96 -5.75
C ILE A 75 2.97 5.73 -5.25
N LYS A 76 3.90 5.91 -4.32
CA LYS A 76 4.67 4.81 -3.76
C LYS A 76 4.19 4.43 -2.38
N VAL A 77 4.14 3.14 -2.11
CA VAL A 77 3.81 2.57 -0.81
C VAL A 77 5.01 1.77 -0.33
N PHE A 78 5.39 2.02 0.91
CA PHE A 78 6.53 1.37 1.56
C PHE A 78 6.00 0.41 2.62
N LEU A 79 6.40 -0.85 2.54
CA LEU A 79 5.96 -1.90 3.45
C LEU A 79 7.04 -2.15 4.50
N LYS A 80 6.64 -2.14 5.75
CA LYS A 80 7.53 -2.44 6.87
C LYS A 80 7.10 -3.76 7.51
N ASP A 81 7.97 -4.77 7.41
CA ASP A 81 7.73 -6.08 7.95
C ASP A 81 7.91 -6.08 9.47
N ASN A 82 6.97 -6.69 10.18
CA ASN A 82 7.02 -6.79 11.63
C ASN A 82 7.47 -8.16 12.12
N THR A 83 7.48 -9.18 11.27
CA THR A 83 7.54 -10.55 11.76
C THR A 83 8.58 -11.44 11.11
N SER A 84 8.77 -11.40 9.81
CA SER A 84 9.52 -12.44 9.12
C SER A 84 11.03 -12.16 8.99
N GLY A 85 11.41 -10.90 8.91
CA GLY A 85 12.79 -10.52 8.61
C GLY A 85 13.27 -10.94 7.23
N LYS A 86 12.42 -11.55 6.41
CA LYS A 86 12.78 -11.99 5.07
C LYS A 86 12.84 -10.81 4.11
N LYS A 87 13.71 -10.92 3.12
CA LYS A 87 13.75 -9.92 2.04
C LYS A 87 12.59 -10.17 1.08
N PHE A 88 11.89 -9.10 0.72
CA PHE A 88 10.74 -9.18 -0.17
C PHE A 88 10.56 -7.85 -0.89
N HIS A 89 9.62 -7.81 -1.84
CA HIS A 89 9.27 -6.58 -2.54
C HIS A 89 8.54 -5.64 -1.60
N ASN A 90 9.27 -4.70 -1.01
CA ASN A 90 8.74 -3.81 0.03
C ASN A 90 8.45 -2.39 -0.45
N VAL A 91 8.70 -2.10 -1.71
CA VAL A 91 8.36 -0.80 -2.30
C VAL A 91 7.52 -1.04 -3.54
N TRP A 92 6.32 -0.48 -3.54
CA TRP A 92 5.35 -0.66 -4.62
C TRP A 92 4.95 0.69 -5.17
N THR A 93 4.91 0.80 -6.49
CA THR A 93 4.44 1.99 -7.19
C THR A 93 3.06 1.70 -7.76
N PHE A 94 2.09 2.54 -7.42
CA PHE A 94 0.70 2.35 -7.83
C PHE A 94 0.38 3.30 -8.97
N VAL A 95 -0.08 2.75 -10.08
CA VAL A 95 -0.41 3.51 -11.29
C VAL A 95 -1.83 3.19 -11.72
N GLU A 96 -2.33 3.95 -12.70
CA GLU A 96 -3.69 3.79 -13.25
C GLU A 96 -4.74 3.87 -12.15
N ASN A 97 -4.67 4.94 -11.35
CA ASN A 97 -5.62 5.21 -10.26
C ASN A 97 -5.67 4.07 -9.25
N GLY A 98 -4.51 3.49 -8.95
CA GLY A 98 -4.42 2.41 -7.97
C GLY A 98 -4.83 1.04 -8.49
N GLN A 99 -5.06 0.89 -9.78
CA GLN A 99 -5.46 -0.41 -10.35
C GLN A 99 -4.28 -1.35 -10.56
N ILE A 100 -3.07 -0.82 -10.65
CA ILE A 100 -1.87 -1.61 -10.92
C ILE A 100 -0.80 -1.26 -9.90
N ALA A 101 -0.18 -2.30 -9.33
CA ALA A 101 0.95 -2.18 -8.41
C ALA A 101 2.18 -2.80 -9.03
N LYS A 102 3.27 -2.03 -9.09
CA LYS A 102 4.53 -2.47 -9.69
C LYS A 102 5.64 -2.44 -8.65
N SER A 103 6.52 -3.43 -8.70
CA SER A 103 7.68 -3.46 -7.81
C SER A 103 8.87 -4.09 -8.50
N ARG A 104 10.03 -3.48 -8.34
CA ARG A 104 11.29 -4.03 -8.81
C ARG A 104 12.23 -4.21 -7.62
N LYS A 105 12.84 -5.38 -7.53
CA LYS A 105 13.85 -5.67 -6.54
C LYS A 105 14.98 -6.43 -7.22
N GLY A 106 16.12 -5.76 -7.42
CA GLY A 106 17.19 -6.33 -8.20
C GLY A 106 16.76 -6.60 -9.64
N LEU A 107 16.85 -7.85 -10.07
CA LEU A 107 16.45 -8.27 -11.40
C LEU A 107 14.99 -8.72 -11.47
N THR A 108 14.31 -8.81 -10.34
CA THR A 108 12.92 -9.27 -10.28
C THR A 108 11.97 -8.09 -10.41
N TYR A 109 11.01 -8.23 -11.31
CA TYR A 109 9.99 -7.21 -11.54
C TYR A 109 8.61 -7.86 -11.43
N TYR A 110 7.74 -7.28 -10.59
CA TYR A 110 6.38 -7.73 -10.42
C TYR A 110 5.40 -6.64 -10.85
N ARG A 111 4.33 -7.07 -11.50
CA ARG A 111 3.21 -6.22 -11.87
C ARG A 111 1.92 -6.93 -11.46
N LEU A 112 1.25 -6.37 -10.48
CA LEU A 112 0.02 -6.93 -9.95
C LEU A 112 -1.16 -6.04 -10.34
N CYS A 113 -2.32 -6.66 -10.52
CA CYS A 113 -3.57 -5.95 -10.81
C CYS A 113 -4.49 -6.02 -9.59
N LYS A 114 -5.24 -4.96 -9.35
CA LYS A 114 -6.24 -4.97 -8.29
C LYS A 114 -7.32 -5.99 -8.64
N ILE A 115 -7.57 -6.90 -7.74
CA ILE A 115 -8.55 -7.99 -7.92
C ILE A 115 -9.71 -7.84 -6.95
N ASP A 116 -9.54 -7.08 -5.88
CA ASP A 116 -10.56 -6.86 -4.87
C ASP A 116 -10.29 -5.51 -4.21
N GLY A 117 -11.30 -4.75 -4.06
CA GLY A 117 -11.22 -3.44 -3.46
C GLY A 117 -12.31 -2.55 -3.94
#